data_063b72775beec0b6a5530ab6cb2313f5
#
_entry.id   063b72775beec0b6a5530ab6cb2313f5
#
_cell.length_a   1.000
_cell.length_b   1.000
_cell.length_c   1.000
_cell.angle_alpha   90.00
_cell.angle_beta   90.00
_cell.angle_gamma   90.00
#
_symmetry.space_group_name_H-M   'P 1'
#
loop_
_entity.id
_entity.type
_entity.pdbx_description
1 polymer ?
#
loop_
_entity_poly.entity_id
_entity_poly.type
_entity_poly.pdbx_seq_one_letter_code
_entity_poly.pdbx_strand_id
1 'polypeptide(L)'
;MAKPAVAHIIGSGIAGIAAAIRLAQKGYAVTVLEANAYPGGKLSEFQLGAYRFDAGPSLFTLPHLVEELFLLCGENPEEHFPYLKKDESCRYFWEDGTRLTAHAEPEAFASEAERVLGEPAAHTLEHIALAKKQYEATSGFFLERSLHDWRTYTRPEVLKTLAAVPSLGLTSTMDRIHRKQFQTDKMVQLFNRYATFNGSSPYQAPGTLCMIPHLEFGVGTFLPKRGMVDITNSLVALAQRQGVVFRFGERVTAIRYASNRALGLTLESGEETQADVVVSNMDVTPTYRRLLPALKAPEKTLRQERSSSAFIFYWGVRKRFPELNLHNILFSEDYPGEFKALFDTKELFPDPTVYINITSKDIPGEAPQDGENWFVMVNAPADYGQDWNALRAQVRASVLAKVKRVLGVDVAPFIEVEDYLDPPRIQSRTSSDRGALYGSSSNSAMAAFLRHPNRGPLKNLYVCGGSAHPGGGIPLCLLSGKIVGEAVPQA
;
A
#
# COMPACT_ATOMS: atom_id res chain seq x y z
N MET A 1 -36.19 23.62 -0.97
CA MET A 1 -35.03 22.97 -1.60
C MET A 1 -35.26 21.47 -1.55
N ALA A 2 -34.94 20.72 -2.59
CA ALA A 2 -34.97 19.26 -2.55
C ALA A 2 -33.97 18.76 -1.49
N LYS A 3 -34.30 17.66 -0.80
CA LYS A 3 -33.41 17.03 0.16
C LYS A 3 -32.20 16.52 -0.61
N PRO A 4 -30.95 16.78 -0.16
CA PRO A 4 -29.75 16.28 -0.86
C PRO A 4 -29.75 14.76 -0.90
N ALA A 5 -29.23 14.18 -1.99
CA ALA A 5 -29.05 12.75 -2.09
C ALA A 5 -28.03 12.28 -1.03
N VAL A 6 -28.25 11.10 -0.46
CA VAL A 6 -27.46 10.57 0.66
C VAL A 6 -26.48 9.51 0.18
N ALA A 7 -25.21 9.64 0.56
CA ALA A 7 -24.19 8.64 0.32
C ALA A 7 -23.63 8.09 1.63
N HIS A 8 -23.59 6.77 1.77
CA HIS A 8 -22.93 6.10 2.89
C HIS A 8 -21.68 5.38 2.43
N ILE A 9 -20.60 5.56 3.21
CA ILE A 9 -19.32 4.92 2.97
C ILE A 9 -18.98 3.99 4.13
N ILE A 10 -18.70 2.74 3.83
CA ILE A 10 -18.33 1.71 4.81
C ILE A 10 -16.81 1.67 4.91
N GLY A 11 -16.28 2.13 6.04
CA GLY A 11 -14.85 2.17 6.33
C GLY A 11 -14.17 3.48 5.94
N SER A 12 -13.38 4.03 6.86
CA SER A 12 -12.61 5.27 6.71
C SER A 12 -11.14 5.02 6.31
N GLY A 13 -10.85 3.95 5.56
CA GLY A 13 -9.55 3.80 4.90
C GLY A 13 -9.35 4.89 3.84
N ILE A 14 -8.10 5.11 3.41
CA ILE A 14 -7.73 6.24 2.55
C ILE A 14 -8.55 6.33 1.25
N ALA A 15 -8.95 5.19 0.66
CA ALA A 15 -9.81 5.18 -0.52
C ALA A 15 -11.26 5.61 -0.21
N GLY A 16 -11.77 5.23 0.97
CA GLY A 16 -13.08 5.64 1.44
C GLY A 16 -13.15 7.14 1.71
N ILE A 17 -12.11 7.70 2.34
CA ILE A 17 -12.00 9.15 2.59
C ILE A 17 -11.92 9.90 1.25
N ALA A 18 -11.09 9.44 0.30
CA ALA A 18 -10.99 10.06 -1.02
C ALA A 18 -12.31 10.01 -1.80
N ALA A 19 -13.06 8.90 -1.72
CA ALA A 19 -14.40 8.80 -2.31
C ALA A 19 -15.38 9.75 -1.60
N ALA A 20 -15.33 9.87 -0.26
CA ALA A 20 -16.19 10.76 0.53
C ALA A 20 -16.03 12.22 0.10
N ILE A 21 -14.79 12.71 -0.01
CA ILE A 21 -14.50 14.07 -0.45
C ILE A 21 -15.11 14.33 -1.84
N ARG A 22 -14.87 13.41 -2.78
CA ARG A 22 -15.37 13.55 -4.16
C ARG A 22 -16.89 13.51 -4.26
N LEU A 23 -17.58 12.71 -3.43
CA LEU A 23 -19.04 12.66 -3.38
C LEU A 23 -19.63 13.91 -2.72
N ALA A 24 -18.98 14.46 -1.69
CA ALA A 24 -19.39 15.74 -1.11
C ALA A 24 -19.32 16.87 -2.16
N GLN A 25 -18.24 16.91 -2.98
CA GLN A 25 -18.11 17.87 -4.09
C GLN A 25 -19.16 17.66 -5.21
N LYS A 26 -19.81 16.50 -5.24
CA LYS A 26 -20.95 16.22 -6.14
C LYS A 26 -22.32 16.56 -5.53
N GLY A 27 -22.36 17.13 -4.34
CA GLY A 27 -23.60 17.56 -3.68
C GLY A 27 -24.28 16.50 -2.81
N TYR A 28 -23.64 15.34 -2.58
CA TYR A 28 -24.17 14.33 -1.66
C TYR A 28 -24.01 14.74 -0.20
N ALA A 29 -25.00 14.43 0.63
CA ALA A 29 -24.85 14.36 2.08
C ALA A 29 -24.13 13.06 2.42
N VAL A 30 -22.83 13.14 2.78
CA VAL A 30 -21.97 11.98 2.94
C VAL A 30 -21.79 11.63 4.41
N THR A 31 -21.99 10.34 4.76
CA THR A 31 -21.65 9.78 6.07
C THR A 31 -20.68 8.61 5.88
N VAL A 32 -19.55 8.65 6.58
CA VAL A 32 -18.58 7.56 6.66
C VAL A 32 -18.78 6.82 7.97
N LEU A 33 -19.00 5.50 7.91
CA LEU A 33 -19.16 4.62 9.07
C LEU A 33 -17.92 3.77 9.22
N GLU A 34 -17.25 3.89 10.37
CA GLU A 34 -15.98 3.21 10.68
C GLU A 34 -16.15 2.35 11.93
N ALA A 35 -15.74 1.09 11.83
CA ALA A 35 -15.82 0.15 12.94
C ALA A 35 -14.83 0.42 14.08
N ASN A 36 -13.68 1.02 13.76
CA ASN A 36 -12.69 1.42 14.75
C ASN A 36 -13.03 2.79 15.34
N ALA A 37 -12.42 3.11 16.49
CA ALA A 37 -12.53 4.43 17.11
C ALA A 37 -11.66 5.51 16.42
N TYR A 38 -10.94 5.16 15.35
CA TYR A 38 -9.99 6.01 14.64
C TYR A 38 -10.09 5.80 13.12
N PRO A 39 -9.75 6.81 12.29
CA PRO A 39 -9.75 6.72 10.85
C PRO A 39 -8.48 6.08 10.28
N GLY A 40 -8.46 5.85 8.96
CA GLY A 40 -7.27 5.51 8.18
C GLY A 40 -7.06 4.02 7.94
N GLY A 41 -7.73 3.16 8.70
CA GLY A 41 -7.56 1.72 8.57
C GLY A 41 -6.10 1.28 8.78
N LYS A 42 -5.41 0.90 7.70
CA LYS A 42 -3.98 0.54 7.77
C LYS A 42 -3.06 1.76 7.97
N LEU A 43 -3.49 2.95 7.59
CA LEU A 43 -2.72 4.19 7.71
C LEU A 43 -3.12 4.93 9.00
N SER A 44 -2.70 4.39 10.12
CA SER A 44 -2.95 4.87 11.47
C SER A 44 -1.66 4.96 12.28
N GLU A 45 -1.73 5.42 13.51
CA GLU A 45 -0.61 5.56 14.44
C GLU A 45 -0.96 5.05 15.83
N PHE A 46 0.04 4.88 16.66
CA PHE A 46 -0.12 4.65 18.09
C PHE A 46 1.12 5.06 18.87
N GLN A 47 0.93 5.27 20.17
CA GLN A 47 1.99 5.56 21.13
C GLN A 47 2.31 4.32 21.95
N LEU A 48 3.60 4.02 22.13
CA LEU A 48 4.09 2.96 23.00
C LEU A 48 5.21 3.49 23.89
N GLY A 49 4.89 3.75 25.15
CA GLY A 49 5.81 4.46 26.05
C GLY A 49 6.13 5.86 25.49
N ALA A 50 7.43 6.15 25.37
CA ALA A 50 7.92 7.42 24.86
C ALA A 50 8.11 7.43 23.31
N TYR A 51 7.66 6.37 22.62
CA TYR A 51 7.86 6.21 21.17
C TYR A 51 6.53 6.27 20.43
N ARG A 52 6.48 7.05 19.36
CA ARG A 52 5.34 7.11 18.43
C ARG A 52 5.66 6.25 17.21
N PHE A 53 4.67 5.52 16.69
CA PHE A 53 4.79 4.68 15.50
C PHE A 53 3.67 4.94 14.50
N ASP A 54 4.03 5.04 13.22
CA ASP A 54 3.09 4.79 12.14
C ASP A 54 2.80 3.28 12.08
N ALA A 55 1.52 2.91 12.09
CA ALA A 55 1.10 1.51 12.30
C ALA A 55 1.08 0.66 11.02
N GLY A 56 1.34 1.26 9.85
CA GLY A 56 1.20 0.55 8.58
C GLY A 56 2.12 1.06 7.47
N PRO A 57 1.58 1.55 6.34
CA PRO A 57 2.41 1.99 5.23
C PRO A 57 3.44 3.04 5.64
N SER A 58 4.70 2.83 5.27
CA SER A 58 5.84 3.66 5.66
C SER A 58 6.49 4.40 4.49
N LEU A 59 6.13 4.05 3.25
CA LEU A 59 6.64 4.70 2.04
C LEU A 59 5.58 5.58 1.41
N PHE A 60 5.92 6.84 1.12
CA PHE A 60 5.05 7.80 0.45
C PHE A 60 5.64 8.23 -0.89
N THR A 61 4.88 8.01 -1.95
CA THR A 61 5.16 8.44 -3.32
C THR A 61 3.92 9.09 -3.92
N LEU A 62 4.04 9.82 -5.03
CA LEU A 62 2.94 10.46 -5.74
C LEU A 62 2.10 11.42 -4.85
N PRO A 63 2.71 12.40 -4.18
CA PRO A 63 2.01 13.31 -3.28
C PRO A 63 0.89 14.09 -3.97
N HIS A 64 1.02 14.36 -5.28
CA HIS A 64 0.01 15.05 -6.08
C HIS A 64 -1.39 14.38 -6.02
N LEU A 65 -1.47 13.07 -5.71
CA LEU A 65 -2.78 12.41 -5.55
C LEU A 65 -3.50 12.80 -4.27
N VAL A 66 -2.76 13.22 -3.23
CA VAL A 66 -3.32 13.83 -2.02
C VAL A 66 -3.66 15.29 -2.30
N GLU A 67 -2.72 16.02 -2.91
CA GLU A 67 -2.89 17.45 -3.26
C GLU A 67 -4.10 17.68 -4.16
N GLU A 68 -4.35 16.78 -5.13
CA GLU A 68 -5.53 16.84 -6.01
C GLU A 68 -6.86 16.94 -5.23
N LEU A 69 -6.97 16.31 -4.05
CA LEU A 69 -8.17 16.37 -3.24
C LEU A 69 -8.38 17.74 -2.59
N PHE A 70 -7.30 18.41 -2.15
CA PHE A 70 -7.37 19.78 -1.65
C PHE A 70 -7.72 20.75 -2.77
N LEU A 71 -7.05 20.65 -3.91
CA LEU A 71 -7.32 21.48 -5.08
C LEU A 71 -8.75 21.32 -5.59
N LEU A 72 -9.29 20.10 -5.57
CA LEU A 72 -10.69 19.81 -5.92
C LEU A 72 -11.67 20.58 -5.02
N CYS A 73 -11.30 20.81 -3.76
CA CYS A 73 -12.09 21.55 -2.77
C CYS A 73 -11.79 23.05 -2.76
N GLY A 74 -10.89 23.55 -3.62
CA GLY A 74 -10.49 24.95 -3.65
C GLY A 74 -9.54 25.35 -2.53
N GLU A 75 -8.88 24.39 -1.89
CA GLU A 75 -7.94 24.63 -0.78
C GLU A 75 -6.49 24.46 -1.23
N ASN A 76 -5.57 25.22 -0.63
CA ASN A 76 -4.13 25.10 -0.90
C ASN A 76 -3.55 23.90 -0.13
N PRO A 77 -3.02 22.85 -0.80
CA PRO A 77 -2.46 21.69 -0.11
C PRO A 77 -1.26 22.02 0.77
N GLU A 78 -0.41 22.99 0.42
CA GLU A 78 0.78 23.35 1.19
C GLU A 78 0.45 23.84 2.62
N GLU A 79 -0.71 24.46 2.82
CA GLU A 79 -1.17 24.94 4.12
C GLU A 79 -1.65 23.81 5.04
N HIS A 80 -2.07 22.69 4.47
CA HIS A 80 -2.76 21.62 5.19
C HIS A 80 -1.98 20.32 5.26
N PHE A 81 -1.16 20.04 4.25
CA PHE A 81 -0.44 18.77 4.10
C PHE A 81 1.03 18.98 3.69
N PRO A 82 1.87 19.55 4.59
CA PRO A 82 3.28 19.74 4.30
C PRO A 82 4.06 18.41 4.39
N TYR A 83 4.96 18.17 3.43
CA TYR A 83 5.82 17.01 3.39
C TYR A 83 7.26 17.38 2.96
N LEU A 84 8.20 16.47 3.17
CA LEU A 84 9.60 16.59 2.77
C LEU A 84 9.88 15.65 1.62
N LYS A 85 10.59 16.08 0.60
CA LYS A 85 11.23 15.21 -0.40
C LYS A 85 12.54 14.68 0.19
N LYS A 86 12.81 13.39 0.04
CA LYS A 86 14.03 12.77 0.56
C LYS A 86 15.11 12.73 -0.50
N ASP A 87 16.36 13.03 -0.10
CA ASP A 87 17.53 12.93 -0.96
C ASP A 87 18.05 11.49 -1.07
N GLU A 88 17.73 10.64 -0.07
CA GLU A 88 18.00 9.22 -0.05
C GLU A 88 16.67 8.45 -0.05
N SER A 89 16.47 7.57 -1.03
CA SER A 89 15.27 6.72 -1.09
C SER A 89 15.37 5.54 -0.14
N CYS A 90 16.55 4.90 -0.05
CA CYS A 90 16.76 3.71 0.80
C CYS A 90 18.25 3.41 0.99
N ARG A 91 18.60 2.81 2.12
CA ARG A 91 19.91 2.17 2.36
C ARG A 91 19.79 0.65 2.30
N TYR A 92 20.68 0.03 1.56
CA TYR A 92 20.71 -1.41 1.34
C TYR A 92 21.93 -2.04 1.98
N PHE A 93 21.72 -3.20 2.61
CA PHE A 93 22.74 -3.93 3.35
C PHE A 93 22.70 -5.41 2.97
N TRP A 94 23.88 -5.99 2.74
CA TRP A 94 24.09 -7.42 2.55
C TRP A 94 24.99 -7.98 3.64
N GLU A 95 24.93 -9.28 3.89
CA GLU A 95 25.69 -9.94 4.96
C GLU A 95 27.19 -9.98 4.71
N ASP A 96 27.63 -9.88 3.46
CA ASP A 96 29.05 -9.78 3.09
C ASP A 96 29.67 -8.39 3.40
N GLY A 97 28.93 -7.50 4.06
CA GLY A 97 29.37 -6.17 4.43
C GLY A 97 29.13 -5.10 3.35
N THR A 98 28.59 -5.47 2.18
CA THR A 98 28.24 -4.51 1.13
C THR A 98 27.14 -3.57 1.63
N ARG A 99 27.32 -2.28 1.41
CA ARG A 99 26.33 -1.23 1.75
C ARG A 99 26.16 -0.31 0.55
N LEU A 100 24.93 -0.04 0.16
CA LEU A 100 24.60 0.80 -0.98
C LEU A 100 23.53 1.83 -0.56
N THR A 101 23.74 3.10 -0.91
CA THR A 101 22.76 4.15 -0.73
C THR A 101 22.06 4.43 -2.05
N ALA A 102 20.73 4.31 -2.08
CA ALA A 102 19.94 4.76 -3.22
C ALA A 102 19.66 6.25 -3.07
N HIS A 103 20.45 7.08 -3.75
CA HIS A 103 20.19 8.50 -3.88
C HIS A 103 18.94 8.75 -4.73
N ALA A 104 18.21 9.82 -4.44
CA ALA A 104 17.01 10.19 -5.19
C ALA A 104 17.32 10.56 -6.65
N GLU A 105 18.51 11.17 -6.88
CA GLU A 105 18.95 11.53 -8.22
C GLU A 105 19.49 10.29 -8.96
N PRO A 106 18.96 9.94 -10.15
CA PRO A 106 19.32 8.72 -10.88
C PRO A 106 20.82 8.59 -11.18
N GLU A 107 21.46 9.68 -11.55
CA GLU A 107 22.91 9.72 -11.89
C GLU A 107 23.78 9.45 -10.65
N ALA A 108 23.40 10.00 -9.50
CA ALA A 108 24.10 9.76 -8.24
C ALA A 108 23.93 8.33 -7.79
N PHE A 109 22.74 7.75 -7.93
CA PHE A 109 22.49 6.35 -7.63
C PHE A 109 23.24 5.41 -8.58
N ALA A 110 23.25 5.68 -9.89
CA ALA A 110 23.97 4.89 -10.88
C ALA A 110 25.48 4.89 -10.61
N SER A 111 26.06 6.05 -10.28
CA SER A 111 27.47 6.19 -9.93
C SER A 111 27.81 5.45 -8.63
N GLU A 112 26.92 5.48 -7.64
CA GLU A 112 27.08 4.76 -6.38
C GLU A 112 27.02 3.22 -6.59
N ALA A 113 26.09 2.76 -7.45
CA ALA A 113 25.97 1.34 -7.81
C ALA A 113 27.23 0.83 -8.55
N GLU A 114 27.78 1.64 -9.46
CA GLU A 114 29.04 1.31 -10.14
C GLU A 114 30.21 1.24 -9.17
N ARG A 115 30.34 2.22 -8.29
CA ARG A 115 31.40 2.28 -7.29
C ARG A 115 31.35 1.11 -6.28
N VAL A 116 30.15 0.76 -5.81
CA VAL A 116 29.96 -0.21 -4.70
C VAL A 116 29.81 -1.63 -5.22
N LEU A 117 29.07 -1.83 -6.30
CA LEU A 117 28.72 -3.16 -6.80
C LEU A 117 29.47 -3.55 -8.08
N GLY A 118 30.14 -2.61 -8.74
CA GLY A 118 30.73 -2.83 -10.06
C GLY A 118 29.69 -2.93 -11.18
N GLU A 119 28.45 -2.49 -10.94
CA GLU A 119 27.41 -2.46 -11.96
C GLU A 119 27.60 -1.23 -12.86
N PRO A 120 27.74 -1.39 -14.19
CA PRO A 120 27.88 -0.22 -15.07
C PRO A 120 26.75 0.79 -14.89
N ALA A 121 27.10 2.06 -14.65
CA ALA A 121 26.12 3.13 -14.42
C ALA A 121 25.08 3.23 -15.54
N ALA A 122 25.50 2.98 -16.79
CA ALA A 122 24.60 2.97 -17.95
C ALA A 122 23.43 1.99 -17.79
N HIS A 123 23.65 0.78 -17.26
CA HIS A 123 22.59 -0.21 -17.07
C HIS A 123 21.51 0.27 -16.08
N THR A 124 21.95 0.93 -14.99
CA THR A 124 21.04 1.52 -14.00
C THR A 124 20.21 2.63 -14.61
N LEU A 125 20.83 3.56 -15.34
CA LEU A 125 20.14 4.68 -16.00
C LEU A 125 19.17 4.20 -17.08
N GLU A 126 19.56 3.23 -17.90
CA GLU A 126 18.69 2.63 -18.91
C GLU A 126 17.46 1.98 -18.28
N HIS A 127 17.63 1.26 -17.16
CA HIS A 127 16.50 0.64 -16.47
C HIS A 127 15.54 1.68 -15.87
N ILE A 128 16.06 2.74 -15.26
CA ILE A 128 15.25 3.85 -14.72
C ILE A 128 14.51 4.56 -15.87
N ALA A 129 15.16 4.78 -16.99
CA ALA A 129 14.53 5.37 -18.19
C ALA A 129 13.42 4.46 -18.76
N LEU A 130 13.66 3.14 -18.80
CA LEU A 130 12.64 2.17 -19.18
C LEU A 130 11.43 2.19 -18.24
N ALA A 131 11.67 2.22 -16.92
CA ALA A 131 10.62 2.31 -15.90
C ALA A 131 9.76 3.56 -16.09
N LYS A 132 10.37 4.71 -16.35
CA LYS A 132 9.67 5.97 -16.68
C LYS A 132 8.79 5.80 -17.91
N LYS A 133 9.37 5.30 -19.01
CA LYS A 133 8.64 5.10 -20.27
C LYS A 133 7.43 4.17 -20.11
N GLN A 134 7.61 3.08 -19.35
CA GLN A 134 6.52 2.14 -19.08
C GLN A 134 5.42 2.79 -18.22
N TYR A 135 5.80 3.55 -17.18
CA TYR A 135 4.85 4.26 -16.33
C TYR A 135 4.03 5.28 -17.14
N GLU A 136 4.67 6.15 -17.90
CA GLU A 136 4.01 7.16 -18.74
C GLU A 136 3.08 6.57 -19.81
N ALA A 137 3.41 5.37 -20.31
CA ALA A 137 2.58 4.67 -21.28
C ALA A 137 1.37 3.96 -20.68
N THR A 138 1.40 3.64 -19.38
CA THR A 138 0.43 2.72 -18.76
C THR A 138 -0.41 3.35 -17.65
N SER A 139 0.11 4.34 -16.92
CA SER A 139 -0.56 4.91 -15.73
C SER A 139 -1.95 5.44 -16.05
N GLY A 140 -2.10 6.27 -17.09
CA GLY A 140 -3.38 6.86 -17.48
C GLY A 140 -4.44 5.85 -17.88
N PHE A 141 -4.04 4.70 -18.43
CA PHE A 141 -4.96 3.63 -18.83
C PHE A 141 -5.22 2.63 -17.70
N PHE A 142 -4.15 2.09 -17.08
CA PHE A 142 -4.26 0.99 -16.14
C PHE A 142 -4.56 1.41 -14.70
N LEU A 143 -4.14 2.61 -14.28
CA LEU A 143 -4.21 3.04 -12.89
C LEU A 143 -5.31 4.07 -12.63
N GLU A 144 -5.47 5.04 -13.53
CA GLU A 144 -6.37 6.17 -13.32
C GLU A 144 -7.81 5.90 -13.74
N ARG A 145 -8.07 4.79 -14.44
CA ARG A 145 -9.40 4.46 -14.99
C ARG A 145 -9.80 3.04 -14.70
N SER A 146 -11.11 2.79 -14.70
CA SER A 146 -11.64 1.43 -14.54
C SER A 146 -11.42 0.62 -15.81
N LEU A 147 -10.66 -0.47 -15.71
CA LEU A 147 -10.52 -1.45 -16.80
C LEU A 147 -11.81 -2.24 -17.09
N HIS A 148 -12.82 -2.10 -16.24
CA HIS A 148 -14.13 -2.76 -16.38
C HIS A 148 -15.19 -1.83 -16.99
N ASP A 149 -14.84 -0.59 -17.34
CA ASP A 149 -15.69 0.33 -18.09
C ASP A 149 -15.25 0.34 -19.56
N TRP A 150 -16.15 -0.05 -20.48
CA TRP A 150 -15.87 -0.08 -21.92
C TRP A 150 -15.44 1.28 -22.48
N ARG A 151 -15.88 2.40 -21.85
CA ARG A 151 -15.51 3.76 -22.22
C ARG A 151 -14.00 4.01 -22.08
N THR A 152 -13.32 3.28 -21.20
CA THR A 152 -11.86 3.34 -21.06
C THR A 152 -11.17 2.97 -22.37
N TYR A 153 -11.70 2.00 -23.11
CA TYR A 153 -11.10 1.47 -24.33
C TYR A 153 -11.35 2.32 -25.60
N THR A 154 -12.22 3.32 -25.54
CA THR A 154 -12.52 4.23 -26.65
C THR A 154 -11.70 5.52 -26.63
N ARG A 155 -10.80 5.68 -25.68
CA ARG A 155 -10.00 6.90 -25.48
C ARG A 155 -8.70 6.89 -26.30
N PRO A 156 -8.20 8.07 -26.72
CA PRO A 156 -6.95 8.19 -27.48
C PRO A 156 -5.73 7.60 -26.78
N GLU A 157 -5.69 7.65 -25.44
CA GLU A 157 -4.60 7.13 -24.61
C GLU A 157 -4.37 5.63 -24.80
N VAL A 158 -5.41 4.88 -25.19
CA VAL A 158 -5.33 3.44 -25.49
C VAL A 158 -4.35 3.19 -26.64
N LEU A 159 -4.30 4.05 -27.65
CA LEU A 159 -3.37 3.90 -28.77
C LEU A 159 -1.91 4.00 -28.31
N LYS A 160 -1.61 4.90 -27.36
CA LYS A 160 -0.26 5.02 -26.78
C LYS A 160 0.10 3.76 -26.01
N THR A 161 -0.84 3.25 -25.19
CA THR A 161 -0.64 2.01 -24.43
C THR A 161 -0.45 0.81 -25.35
N LEU A 162 -1.24 0.69 -26.43
CA LEU A 162 -1.09 -0.39 -27.40
C LEU A 162 0.26 -0.32 -28.14
N ALA A 163 0.72 0.87 -28.49
CA ALA A 163 2.04 1.06 -29.10
C ALA A 163 3.19 0.68 -28.14
N ALA A 164 2.98 0.82 -26.84
CA ALA A 164 3.96 0.46 -25.81
C ALA A 164 3.97 -1.03 -25.42
N VAL A 165 2.94 -1.81 -25.79
CA VAL A 165 2.78 -3.24 -25.44
C VAL A 165 4.07 -4.06 -25.60
N PRO A 166 4.84 -3.96 -26.70
CA PRO A 166 6.08 -4.71 -26.86
C PRO A 166 7.12 -4.41 -25.77
N SER A 167 7.14 -3.18 -25.23
CA SER A 167 8.09 -2.76 -24.18
C SER A 167 7.60 -3.04 -22.77
N LEU A 168 6.34 -3.48 -22.58
CA LEU A 168 5.74 -3.70 -21.27
C LEU A 168 6.18 -5.02 -20.59
N GLY A 169 6.88 -5.90 -21.28
CA GLY A 169 7.36 -7.16 -20.70
C GLY A 169 6.24 -8.11 -20.24
N LEU A 170 5.06 -8.06 -20.88
CA LEU A 170 3.87 -8.85 -20.51
C LEU A 170 4.12 -10.38 -20.50
N THR A 171 5.03 -10.87 -21.35
CA THR A 171 5.36 -12.28 -21.51
C THR A 171 6.60 -12.70 -20.69
N SER A 172 7.17 -11.80 -19.88
CA SER A 172 8.35 -12.05 -19.09
C SER A 172 8.07 -11.73 -17.62
N THR A 173 8.83 -12.33 -16.70
CA THR A 173 8.80 -11.94 -15.29
C THR A 173 9.73 -10.76 -15.03
N MET A 174 9.53 -10.06 -13.91
CA MET A 174 10.43 -9.00 -13.45
C MET A 174 11.87 -9.52 -13.34
N ASP A 175 12.08 -10.64 -12.64
CA ASP A 175 13.41 -11.25 -12.47
C ASP A 175 14.12 -11.51 -13.81
N ARG A 176 13.40 -12.05 -14.79
CA ARG A 176 13.96 -12.32 -16.11
C ARG A 176 14.38 -11.04 -16.84
N ILE A 177 13.65 -9.94 -16.65
CA ILE A 177 14.01 -8.63 -17.21
C ILE A 177 15.25 -8.09 -16.49
N HIS A 178 15.27 -8.12 -15.17
CA HIS A 178 16.39 -7.60 -14.37
C HIS A 178 17.69 -8.38 -14.64
N ARG A 179 17.63 -9.73 -14.74
CA ARG A 179 18.79 -10.57 -15.11
C ARG A 179 19.34 -10.33 -16.51
N LYS A 180 18.53 -9.76 -17.41
CA LYS A 180 19.00 -9.33 -18.74
C LYS A 180 19.61 -7.94 -18.73
N GLN A 181 19.17 -7.08 -17.82
CA GLN A 181 19.58 -5.68 -17.72
C GLN A 181 20.86 -5.54 -16.89
N PHE A 182 20.97 -6.25 -15.77
CA PHE A 182 22.04 -6.07 -14.80
C PHE A 182 23.05 -7.21 -14.84
N GLN A 183 24.32 -6.87 -14.59
CA GLN A 183 25.42 -7.82 -14.52
C GLN A 183 25.59 -8.41 -13.13
N THR A 184 25.22 -7.67 -12.07
CA THR A 184 25.41 -8.07 -10.68
C THR A 184 24.13 -8.62 -10.07
N ASP A 185 24.24 -9.76 -9.35
CA ASP A 185 23.09 -10.36 -8.67
C ASP A 185 22.48 -9.42 -7.61
N LYS A 186 23.30 -8.58 -6.99
CA LYS A 186 22.81 -7.59 -6.01
C LYS A 186 21.91 -6.52 -6.63
N MET A 187 22.20 -6.06 -7.85
CA MET A 187 21.31 -5.15 -8.57
C MET A 187 20.03 -5.87 -9.00
N VAL A 188 20.11 -7.12 -9.47
CA VAL A 188 18.93 -7.92 -9.77
C VAL A 188 18.04 -8.06 -8.52
N GLN A 189 18.63 -8.40 -7.38
CA GLN A 189 17.92 -8.52 -6.11
C GLN A 189 17.26 -7.19 -5.68
N LEU A 190 18.01 -6.09 -5.78
CA LEU A 190 17.53 -4.76 -5.43
C LEU A 190 16.30 -4.39 -6.28
N PHE A 191 16.35 -4.57 -7.60
CA PHE A 191 15.22 -4.23 -8.45
C PHE A 191 14.07 -5.27 -8.35
N ASN A 192 14.37 -6.53 -8.04
CA ASN A 192 13.36 -7.54 -7.76
C ASN A 192 12.50 -7.20 -6.53
N ARG A 193 13.04 -6.46 -5.54
CA ARG A 193 12.26 -6.05 -4.37
C ARG A 193 11.03 -5.21 -4.72
N TYR A 194 11.03 -4.50 -5.84
CA TYR A 194 9.86 -3.69 -6.24
C TYR A 194 8.59 -4.50 -6.45
N ALA A 195 8.67 -5.82 -6.61
CA ALA A 195 7.50 -6.69 -6.62
C ALA A 195 6.72 -6.66 -5.28
N THR A 196 7.41 -6.41 -4.15
CA THR A 196 6.79 -6.33 -2.83
C THR A 196 5.89 -5.10 -2.64
N PHE A 197 6.04 -4.05 -3.47
CA PHE A 197 5.13 -2.89 -3.51
C PHE A 197 3.69 -3.28 -3.87
N ASN A 198 3.52 -4.41 -4.53
CA ASN A 198 2.24 -5.03 -4.85
C ASN A 198 2.01 -6.35 -4.09
N GLY A 199 2.88 -6.68 -3.14
CA GLY A 199 2.81 -7.94 -2.41
C GLY A 199 2.90 -9.16 -3.31
N SER A 200 3.82 -9.15 -4.29
CA SER A 200 3.97 -10.16 -5.34
C SER A 200 5.39 -10.71 -5.38
N SER A 201 5.58 -11.83 -6.07
CA SER A 201 6.89 -12.45 -6.31
C SER A 201 7.51 -11.90 -7.61
N PRO A 202 8.75 -11.41 -7.62
CA PRO A 202 9.44 -10.97 -8.84
C PRO A 202 9.64 -12.12 -9.84
N TYR A 203 9.63 -13.35 -9.35
CA TYR A 203 9.80 -14.58 -10.15
C TYR A 203 8.52 -14.99 -10.89
N GLN A 204 7.35 -14.43 -10.49
CA GLN A 204 6.03 -14.71 -11.08
C GLN A 204 5.38 -13.45 -11.65
N ALA A 205 5.60 -12.30 -11.04
CA ALA A 205 5.01 -11.02 -11.43
C ALA A 205 5.46 -10.60 -12.84
N PRO A 206 4.55 -10.06 -13.67
CA PRO A 206 4.87 -9.67 -15.05
C PRO A 206 5.84 -8.48 -15.08
N GLY A 207 6.62 -8.40 -16.14
CA GLY A 207 7.59 -7.33 -16.37
C GLY A 207 7.00 -5.92 -16.46
N THR A 208 5.69 -5.79 -16.60
CA THR A 208 5.01 -4.49 -16.47
C THR A 208 5.25 -3.82 -15.12
N LEU A 209 5.52 -4.58 -14.07
CA LEU A 209 5.82 -4.02 -12.75
C LEU A 209 7.24 -3.43 -12.66
N CYS A 210 8.09 -3.61 -13.67
CA CYS A 210 9.37 -2.90 -13.79
C CYS A 210 9.20 -1.38 -13.96
N MET A 211 7.99 -0.87 -14.09
CA MET A 211 7.69 0.57 -14.01
C MET A 211 7.75 1.14 -12.58
N ILE A 212 7.64 0.30 -11.54
CA ILE A 212 7.53 0.77 -10.14
C ILE A 212 8.75 1.58 -9.68
N PRO A 213 10.01 1.26 -10.04
CA PRO A 213 11.17 2.08 -9.70
C PRO A 213 11.05 3.56 -10.10
N HIS A 214 10.25 3.88 -11.13
CA HIS A 214 9.97 5.27 -11.50
C HIS A 214 9.32 6.08 -10.38
N LEU A 215 8.55 5.45 -9.49
CA LEU A 215 7.92 6.12 -8.35
C LEU A 215 8.96 6.66 -7.36
N GLU A 216 10.10 5.97 -7.20
CA GLU A 216 11.19 6.41 -6.32
C GLU A 216 12.19 7.33 -7.07
N PHE A 217 12.70 6.89 -8.22
CA PHE A 217 13.78 7.57 -8.93
C PHE A 217 13.30 8.66 -9.91
N GLY A 218 12.06 8.60 -10.38
CA GLY A 218 11.50 9.60 -11.29
C GLY A 218 10.66 10.65 -10.60
N VAL A 219 9.85 10.24 -9.61
CA VAL A 219 8.98 11.15 -8.84
C VAL A 219 9.65 11.52 -7.52
N GLY A 220 10.12 10.54 -6.77
CA GLY A 220 10.79 10.69 -5.49
C GLY A 220 10.08 10.00 -4.34
N THR A 221 10.80 9.89 -3.24
CA THR A 221 10.31 9.43 -1.94
C THR A 221 10.03 10.64 -1.06
N PHE A 222 8.91 10.64 -0.36
CA PHE A 222 8.46 11.74 0.46
C PHE A 222 8.14 11.29 1.88
N LEU A 223 8.14 12.23 2.82
CA LEU A 223 7.73 12.01 4.21
C LEU A 223 6.84 13.18 4.64
N PRO A 224 5.57 12.95 5.01
CA PRO A 224 4.75 13.99 5.63
C PRO A 224 5.38 14.46 6.95
N LYS A 225 5.39 15.77 7.20
CA LYS A 225 6.10 16.36 8.36
C LYS A 225 5.59 15.90 9.73
N ARG A 226 4.39 15.34 9.79
CA ARG A 226 3.76 14.81 11.02
C ARG A 226 3.59 13.29 10.98
N GLY A 227 4.40 12.58 10.19
CA GLY A 227 4.33 11.13 10.00
C GLY A 227 3.33 10.71 8.91
N MET A 228 3.33 9.43 8.60
CA MET A 228 2.49 8.88 7.54
C MET A 228 1.00 9.01 7.83
N VAL A 229 0.59 8.99 9.10
CA VAL A 229 -0.80 9.19 9.52
C VAL A 229 -1.34 10.56 9.11
N ASP A 230 -0.47 11.54 8.87
CA ASP A 230 -0.89 12.88 8.45
C ASP A 230 -1.64 12.90 7.12
N ILE A 231 -1.39 11.93 6.24
CA ILE A 231 -2.20 11.72 5.03
C ILE A 231 -3.67 11.47 5.42
N THR A 232 -3.90 10.59 6.40
CA THR A 232 -5.25 10.31 6.92
C THR A 232 -5.85 11.54 7.59
N ASN A 233 -5.13 12.13 8.54
CA ASN A 233 -5.64 13.22 9.37
C ASN A 233 -5.97 14.46 8.53
N SER A 234 -5.10 14.82 7.59
CA SER A 234 -5.31 15.97 6.69
C SER A 234 -6.52 15.75 5.78
N LEU A 235 -6.70 14.55 5.22
CA LEU A 235 -7.84 14.24 4.36
C LEU A 235 -9.16 14.10 5.14
N VAL A 236 -9.14 13.60 6.37
CA VAL A 236 -10.33 13.60 7.26
C VAL A 236 -10.74 15.03 7.57
N ALA A 237 -9.78 15.88 7.95
CA ALA A 237 -10.06 17.29 8.22
C ALA A 237 -10.60 18.01 6.97
N LEU A 238 -10.06 17.76 5.79
CA LEU A 238 -10.58 18.25 4.53
C LEU A 238 -12.03 17.78 4.32
N ALA A 239 -12.31 16.47 4.45
CA ALA A 239 -13.62 15.89 4.28
C ALA A 239 -14.67 16.54 5.22
N GLN A 240 -14.29 16.75 6.49
CA GLN A 240 -15.13 17.42 7.48
C GLN A 240 -15.45 18.87 7.10
N ARG A 241 -14.48 19.62 6.59
CA ARG A 241 -14.72 20.99 6.07
C ARG A 241 -15.67 20.99 4.88
N GLN A 242 -15.72 19.90 4.10
CA GLN A 242 -16.67 19.70 3.00
C GLN A 242 -18.02 19.12 3.47
N GLY A 243 -18.28 19.06 4.78
CA GLY A 243 -19.56 18.60 5.35
C GLY A 243 -19.69 17.08 5.46
N VAL A 244 -18.66 16.31 5.28
CA VAL A 244 -18.66 14.85 5.49
C VAL A 244 -18.75 14.55 6.99
N VAL A 245 -19.68 13.68 7.37
CA VAL A 245 -19.86 13.22 8.75
C VAL A 245 -19.13 11.88 8.93
N PHE A 246 -18.30 11.77 9.97
CA PHE A 246 -17.67 10.51 10.38
C PHE A 246 -18.34 9.97 11.62
N ARG A 247 -18.72 8.69 11.59
CA ARG A 247 -19.26 7.94 12.75
C ARG A 247 -18.26 6.81 13.06
N PHE A 248 -17.45 7.01 14.09
CA PHE A 248 -16.46 6.04 14.57
C PHE A 248 -17.08 5.08 15.58
N GLY A 249 -16.54 3.86 15.69
CA GLY A 249 -17.07 2.79 16.54
C GLY A 249 -18.37 2.17 15.99
N GLU A 250 -18.74 2.49 14.76
CA GLU A 250 -19.98 2.07 14.11
C GLU A 250 -19.74 0.98 13.10
N ARG A 251 -19.85 -0.26 13.54
CA ARG A 251 -19.68 -1.43 12.67
C ARG A 251 -20.90 -1.68 11.81
N VAL A 252 -20.71 -1.70 10.50
CA VAL A 252 -21.73 -2.13 9.53
C VAL A 252 -21.75 -3.66 9.49
N THR A 253 -22.96 -4.24 9.64
CA THR A 253 -23.18 -5.70 9.62
C THR A 253 -23.87 -6.18 8.36
N ALA A 254 -24.64 -5.32 7.66
CA ALA A 254 -25.28 -5.66 6.39
C ALA A 254 -25.48 -4.45 5.48
N ILE A 255 -25.44 -4.68 4.17
CA ILE A 255 -25.95 -3.77 3.14
C ILE A 255 -27.39 -4.20 2.84
N ARG A 256 -28.35 -3.32 3.14
CA ARG A 256 -29.77 -3.55 2.85
C ARG A 256 -30.05 -3.30 1.38
N TYR A 257 -30.80 -4.16 0.74
CA TYR A 257 -31.10 -4.02 -0.68
C TYR A 257 -32.45 -4.64 -1.04
N ALA A 258 -33.05 -4.10 -2.11
CA ALA A 258 -34.22 -4.68 -2.78
C ALA A 258 -34.15 -4.36 -4.28
N SER A 259 -34.79 -5.19 -5.10
CA SER A 259 -34.90 -4.95 -6.56
C SER A 259 -33.59 -4.56 -7.24
N ASN A 260 -32.50 -5.26 -6.88
CA ASN A 260 -31.14 -5.01 -7.41
C ASN A 260 -30.56 -3.60 -7.11
N ARG A 261 -30.99 -2.99 -5.97
CA ARG A 261 -30.53 -1.68 -5.52
C ARG A 261 -30.25 -1.70 -4.03
N ALA A 262 -29.12 -1.12 -3.59
CA ALA A 262 -28.85 -0.86 -2.18
C ALA A 262 -29.81 0.20 -1.65
N LEU A 263 -30.34 0.00 -0.46
CA LEU A 263 -31.28 0.90 0.22
C LEU A 263 -30.66 1.62 1.42
N GLY A 264 -29.55 1.11 1.94
CA GLY A 264 -28.87 1.61 3.13
C GLY A 264 -28.09 0.51 3.84
N LEU A 265 -27.82 0.72 5.11
CA LEU A 265 -26.97 -0.14 5.93
C LEU A 265 -27.69 -0.57 7.20
N THR A 266 -27.32 -1.72 7.76
CA THR A 266 -27.63 -2.13 9.13
C THR A 266 -26.36 -2.07 9.95
N LEU A 267 -26.42 -1.43 11.11
CA LEU A 267 -25.31 -1.31 12.05
C LEU A 267 -25.36 -2.43 13.11
N GLU A 268 -24.26 -2.66 13.81
CA GLU A 268 -24.18 -3.63 14.91
C GLU A 268 -25.14 -3.27 16.07
N SER A 269 -25.45 -1.99 16.26
CA SER A 269 -26.45 -1.49 17.20
C SER A 269 -27.89 -1.88 16.84
N GLY A 270 -28.14 -2.38 15.63
CA GLY A 270 -29.46 -2.61 15.07
C GLY A 270 -30.06 -1.39 14.36
N GLU A 271 -29.39 -0.23 14.36
CA GLU A 271 -29.81 0.94 13.59
C GLU A 271 -29.81 0.62 12.09
N GLU A 272 -30.90 1.01 11.42
CA GLU A 272 -31.01 0.94 9.97
C GLU A 272 -30.95 2.34 9.36
N THR A 273 -30.04 2.52 8.41
CA THR A 273 -29.87 3.78 7.68
C THR A 273 -30.48 3.70 6.28
N GLN A 274 -30.68 4.83 5.63
CA GLN A 274 -31.10 4.93 4.23
C GLN A 274 -30.08 5.69 3.41
N ALA A 275 -29.77 5.23 2.19
CA ALA A 275 -28.82 5.87 1.30
C ALA A 275 -29.21 5.68 -0.18
N ASP A 276 -28.99 6.72 -0.98
CA ASP A 276 -29.12 6.69 -2.43
C ASP A 276 -27.91 6.02 -3.10
N VAL A 277 -26.72 6.13 -2.46
CA VAL A 277 -25.46 5.55 -2.88
C VAL A 277 -24.77 4.89 -1.69
N VAL A 278 -24.24 3.70 -1.89
CA VAL A 278 -23.39 2.98 -0.93
C VAL A 278 -22.02 2.73 -1.54
N VAL A 279 -20.95 3.05 -0.79
CA VAL A 279 -19.56 2.74 -1.17
C VAL A 279 -18.97 1.84 -0.09
N SER A 280 -18.47 0.66 -0.46
CA SER A 280 -17.70 -0.19 0.45
C SER A 280 -16.20 0.05 0.25
N ASN A 281 -15.54 0.52 1.29
CA ASN A 281 -14.08 0.54 1.38
C ASN A 281 -13.53 -0.65 2.21
N MET A 282 -14.39 -1.57 2.59
CA MET A 282 -14.02 -2.85 3.17
C MET A 282 -13.40 -3.74 2.10
N ASP A 283 -12.53 -4.68 2.49
CA ASP A 283 -12.03 -5.68 1.54
C ASP A 283 -13.17 -6.41 0.83
N VAL A 284 -12.96 -6.68 -0.46
CA VAL A 284 -14.01 -7.26 -1.33
C VAL A 284 -14.54 -8.57 -0.79
N THR A 285 -13.67 -9.46 -0.27
CA THR A 285 -14.10 -10.77 0.26
C THR A 285 -15.08 -10.62 1.42
N PRO A 286 -14.76 -9.92 2.53
CA PRO A 286 -15.72 -9.72 3.59
C PRO A 286 -16.91 -8.83 3.17
N THR A 287 -16.79 -7.94 2.19
CA THR A 287 -17.95 -7.22 1.65
C THR A 287 -19.00 -8.21 1.13
N TYR A 288 -18.61 -9.22 0.34
CA TYR A 288 -19.56 -10.23 -0.11
C TYR A 288 -19.95 -11.25 0.98
N ARG A 289 -18.98 -11.75 1.74
CA ARG A 289 -19.21 -12.84 2.70
C ARG A 289 -20.00 -12.40 3.94
N ARG A 290 -19.83 -11.15 4.37
CA ARG A 290 -20.44 -10.64 5.62
C ARG A 290 -21.58 -9.66 5.34
N LEU A 291 -21.41 -8.73 4.41
CA LEU A 291 -22.40 -7.65 4.20
C LEU A 291 -23.45 -8.00 3.14
N LEU A 292 -23.17 -8.96 2.26
CA LEU A 292 -24.07 -9.38 1.17
C LEU A 292 -24.17 -10.92 1.05
N PRO A 293 -24.34 -11.68 2.15
CA PRO A 293 -24.22 -13.14 2.13
C PRO A 293 -25.26 -13.84 1.23
N ALA A 294 -26.41 -13.22 0.98
CA ALA A 294 -27.45 -13.76 0.14
C ALA A 294 -27.25 -13.49 -1.37
N LEU A 295 -26.29 -12.64 -1.74
CA LEU A 295 -26.00 -12.39 -3.15
C LEU A 295 -24.92 -13.37 -3.67
N LYS A 296 -25.07 -13.74 -4.94
CA LYS A 296 -24.05 -14.56 -5.62
C LYS A 296 -22.74 -13.80 -5.68
N ALA A 297 -21.73 -14.33 -5.00
CA ALA A 297 -20.39 -13.74 -4.99
C ALA A 297 -19.62 -14.05 -6.30
N PRO A 298 -18.71 -13.15 -6.73
CA PRO A 298 -17.84 -13.38 -7.87
C PRO A 298 -16.69 -14.33 -7.51
N GLU A 299 -16.99 -15.62 -7.36
CA GLU A 299 -16.08 -16.64 -6.81
C GLU A 299 -14.70 -16.66 -7.50
N LYS A 300 -14.66 -16.48 -8.82
CA LYS A 300 -13.40 -16.41 -9.58
C LYS A 300 -12.49 -15.28 -9.09
N THR A 301 -13.06 -14.13 -8.76
CA THR A 301 -12.33 -12.98 -8.21
C THR A 301 -11.94 -13.23 -6.75
N LEU A 302 -12.85 -13.74 -5.93
CA LEU A 302 -12.59 -13.93 -4.50
C LEU A 302 -11.59 -15.07 -4.20
N ARG A 303 -11.44 -16.04 -5.11
CA ARG A 303 -10.48 -17.15 -4.98
C ARG A 303 -9.09 -16.87 -5.53
N GLN A 304 -8.85 -15.67 -6.07
CA GLN A 304 -7.50 -15.30 -6.53
C GLN A 304 -6.49 -15.42 -5.38
N GLU A 305 -5.25 -15.75 -5.71
CA GLU A 305 -4.16 -15.78 -4.76
C GLU A 305 -4.04 -14.43 -4.04
N ARG A 306 -3.88 -14.47 -2.71
CA ARG A 306 -3.68 -13.25 -1.92
C ARG A 306 -2.26 -12.72 -2.10
N SER A 307 -2.13 -11.42 -2.02
CA SER A 307 -0.82 -10.77 -1.90
C SER A 307 -0.09 -11.26 -0.64
N SER A 308 1.19 -11.02 -0.55
CA SER A 308 1.89 -11.15 0.72
C SER A 308 1.20 -10.32 1.80
N SER A 309 1.41 -10.76 3.02
CA SER A 309 1.19 -10.03 4.26
C SER A 309 2.53 -9.57 4.82
N ALA A 310 2.55 -9.15 6.06
CA ALA A 310 3.77 -8.80 6.79
C ALA A 310 3.71 -9.30 8.23
N PHE A 311 4.88 -9.56 8.79
CA PHE A 311 5.11 -9.59 10.22
C PHE A 311 5.91 -8.36 10.60
N ILE A 312 5.38 -7.53 11.49
CA ILE A 312 5.94 -6.24 11.86
C ILE A 312 6.21 -6.22 13.35
N PHE A 313 7.40 -5.77 13.74
CA PHE A 313 7.70 -5.38 15.10
C PHE A 313 7.80 -3.86 15.18
N TYR A 314 7.32 -3.30 16.26
CA TYR A 314 7.47 -1.91 16.64
C TYR A 314 8.40 -1.86 17.83
N TRP A 315 9.65 -1.46 17.63
CA TRP A 315 10.67 -1.41 18.67
C TRP A 315 11.01 0.03 19.03
N GLY A 316 10.81 0.41 20.28
CA GLY A 316 11.43 1.59 20.86
C GLY A 316 12.86 1.23 21.28
N VAL A 317 13.85 1.75 20.55
CA VAL A 317 15.27 1.39 20.73
C VAL A 317 16.01 2.54 21.40
N ARG A 318 16.54 2.32 22.60
CA ARG A 318 17.33 3.31 23.34
C ARG A 318 18.79 3.32 22.90
N LYS A 319 18.99 3.60 21.65
CA LYS A 319 20.29 3.79 21.00
C LYS A 319 20.06 4.39 19.63
N ARG A 320 20.99 5.23 19.18
CA ARG A 320 20.98 5.75 17.80
C ARG A 320 21.96 4.99 16.93
N PHE A 321 21.56 4.75 15.68
CA PHE A 321 22.33 4.03 14.66
C PHE A 321 22.59 4.95 13.46
N PRO A 322 23.72 5.67 13.39
CA PRO A 322 24.00 6.65 12.34
C PRO A 322 24.12 6.02 10.95
N GLU A 323 24.44 4.72 10.89
CA GLU A 323 24.48 3.95 9.63
C GLU A 323 23.09 3.70 9.02
N LEU A 324 22.02 3.82 9.79
CA LEU A 324 20.63 3.70 9.32
C LEU A 324 20.04 5.07 9.01
N ASN A 325 19.10 5.11 8.06
CA ASN A 325 18.32 6.28 7.69
C ASN A 325 16.81 5.99 7.79
N LEU A 326 15.96 6.82 7.21
CA LEU A 326 14.50 6.64 7.20
C LEU A 326 14.09 5.26 6.70
N HIS A 327 14.66 4.79 5.59
CA HIS A 327 14.36 3.49 4.98
C HIS A 327 15.64 2.65 4.85
N ASN A 328 15.60 1.43 5.35
CA ASN A 328 16.72 0.51 5.33
C ASN A 328 16.25 -0.90 4.98
N ILE A 329 17.00 -1.61 4.15
CA ILE A 329 16.72 -2.99 3.76
C ILE A 329 17.96 -3.84 3.98
N LEU A 330 17.82 -4.87 4.81
CA LEU A 330 18.79 -5.89 5.06
C LEU A 330 18.38 -7.14 4.26
N PHE A 331 19.06 -7.44 3.19
CA PHE A 331 18.65 -8.49 2.27
C PHE A 331 18.87 -9.90 2.82
N SER A 332 17.98 -10.81 2.43
CA SER A 332 18.17 -12.26 2.52
C SER A 332 19.27 -12.71 1.55
N GLU A 333 20.07 -13.71 1.92
CA GLU A 333 21.04 -14.31 1.01
C GLU A 333 20.39 -15.23 -0.02
N ASP A 334 19.26 -15.88 0.35
CA ASP A 334 18.45 -16.69 -0.58
C ASP A 334 17.11 -16.00 -0.87
N TYR A 335 17.17 -14.99 -1.72
CA TYR A 335 15.97 -14.21 -2.10
C TYR A 335 14.94 -15.04 -2.89
N PRO A 336 15.32 -15.94 -3.84
CA PRO A 336 14.39 -16.86 -4.46
C PRO A 336 13.68 -17.79 -3.47
N GLY A 337 14.43 -18.33 -2.49
CA GLY A 337 13.89 -19.17 -1.42
C GLY A 337 12.86 -18.44 -0.56
N GLU A 338 13.09 -17.16 -0.24
CA GLU A 338 12.14 -16.32 0.49
C GLU A 338 10.79 -16.24 -0.26
N PHE A 339 10.77 -15.95 -1.55
CA PHE A 339 9.52 -15.85 -2.31
C PHE A 339 8.86 -17.20 -2.56
N LYS A 340 9.63 -18.30 -2.67
CA LYS A 340 9.09 -19.65 -2.71
C LYS A 340 8.38 -19.99 -1.39
N ALA A 341 8.96 -19.65 -0.25
CA ALA A 341 8.32 -19.84 1.05
C ALA A 341 7.01 -19.06 1.14
N LEU A 342 7.00 -17.79 0.73
CA LEU A 342 5.82 -16.93 0.79
C LEU A 342 4.65 -17.39 -0.09
N PHE A 343 4.94 -17.79 -1.33
CA PHE A 343 3.90 -18.02 -2.35
C PHE A 343 3.65 -19.49 -2.67
N ASP A 344 4.60 -20.40 -2.48
CA ASP A 344 4.42 -21.81 -2.76
C ASP A 344 4.07 -22.59 -1.48
N THR A 345 4.95 -22.56 -0.46
CA THR A 345 4.74 -23.32 0.79
C THR A 345 3.88 -22.58 1.82
N LYS A 346 3.67 -21.27 1.67
CA LYS A 346 2.92 -20.40 2.59
C LYS A 346 3.52 -20.37 4.00
N GLU A 347 4.83 -20.29 4.08
CA GLU A 347 5.61 -20.28 5.31
C GLU A 347 6.42 -19.00 5.45
N LEU A 348 6.85 -18.72 6.69
CA LEU A 348 7.85 -17.68 6.95
C LEU A 348 9.25 -18.22 6.61
N PHE A 349 10.02 -17.42 5.89
CA PHE A 349 11.40 -17.80 5.54
C PHE A 349 12.32 -17.64 6.76
N PRO A 350 13.19 -18.62 7.04
CA PRO A 350 14.04 -18.60 8.25
C PRO A 350 15.04 -17.43 8.28
N ASP A 351 15.51 -16.99 7.11
CA ASP A 351 16.44 -15.87 6.94
C ASP A 351 15.83 -14.77 6.06
N PRO A 352 14.80 -14.04 6.55
CA PRO A 352 14.03 -13.11 5.75
C PRO A 352 14.81 -11.84 5.41
N THR A 353 14.42 -11.19 4.32
CA THR A 353 14.74 -9.78 4.11
C THR A 353 14.05 -8.94 5.17
N VAL A 354 14.81 -8.07 5.84
CA VAL A 354 14.30 -7.19 6.90
C VAL A 354 14.27 -5.76 6.41
N TYR A 355 13.11 -5.14 6.45
CA TYR A 355 12.94 -3.71 6.22
C TYR A 355 12.83 -2.98 7.55
N ILE A 356 13.60 -1.91 7.73
CA ILE A 356 13.56 -1.05 8.93
C ILE A 356 13.24 0.37 8.51
N ASN A 357 12.13 0.92 9.03
CA ASN A 357 11.78 2.32 8.88
C ASN A 357 11.95 3.04 10.22
N ILE A 358 12.56 4.23 10.20
CA ILE A 358 12.89 5.00 11.40
C ILE A 358 12.49 6.45 11.19
N THR A 359 11.26 6.80 11.53
CA THR A 359 10.73 8.15 11.28
C THR A 359 11.34 9.20 12.21
N SER A 360 11.81 8.82 13.39
CA SER A 360 12.53 9.71 14.30
C SER A 360 13.88 10.24 13.78
N LYS A 361 14.37 9.74 12.63
CA LYS A 361 15.50 10.33 11.91
C LYS A 361 15.18 11.72 11.37
N ASP A 362 13.91 11.91 10.97
CA ASP A 362 13.46 13.13 10.29
C ASP A 362 12.40 13.90 11.09
N ILE A 363 11.66 13.24 11.99
CA ILE A 363 10.57 13.85 12.74
C ILE A 363 10.94 13.92 14.24
N PRO A 364 11.24 15.13 14.75
CA PRO A 364 11.53 15.31 16.15
C PRO A 364 10.36 14.91 17.06
N GLY A 365 10.67 14.30 18.21
CA GLY A 365 9.67 13.93 19.22
C GLY A 365 9.02 12.57 19.04
N GLU A 366 9.30 11.83 17.97
CA GLU A 366 8.79 10.47 17.78
C GLU A 366 9.53 9.41 18.61
N ALA A 367 10.69 9.75 19.14
CA ALA A 367 11.46 8.94 20.07
C ALA A 367 12.19 9.84 21.08
N PRO A 368 12.68 9.32 22.21
CA PRO A 368 13.62 10.01 23.09
C PRO A 368 14.86 10.50 22.34
N GLN A 369 15.54 11.53 22.86
CA GLN A 369 16.69 12.14 22.19
C GLN A 369 17.83 11.15 21.92
N ASP A 370 18.02 10.16 22.78
CA ASP A 370 19.02 9.08 22.69
C ASP A 370 18.47 7.78 22.08
N GLY A 371 17.24 7.80 21.56
CA GLY A 371 16.53 6.64 21.01
C GLY A 371 16.06 6.78 19.57
N GLU A 372 15.49 5.71 19.05
CA GLU A 372 14.89 5.60 17.73
C GLU A 372 13.62 4.72 17.77
N ASN A 373 12.61 5.05 16.95
CA ASN A 373 11.42 4.24 16.78
C ASN A 373 11.59 3.35 15.54
N TRP A 374 11.80 2.08 15.72
CA TRP A 374 12.00 1.14 14.64
C TRP A 374 10.71 0.40 14.26
N PHE A 375 10.19 0.67 13.06
CA PHE A 375 9.22 -0.18 12.40
C PHE A 375 9.99 -1.24 11.62
N VAL A 376 9.98 -2.49 12.10
CA VAL A 376 10.78 -3.60 11.58
C VAL A 376 9.87 -4.61 10.92
N MET A 377 9.95 -4.78 9.61
CA MET A 377 9.04 -5.60 8.84
C MET A 377 9.78 -6.72 8.09
N VAL A 378 9.20 -7.91 8.11
CA VAL A 378 9.54 -9.01 7.19
C VAL A 378 8.31 -9.38 6.37
N ASN A 379 8.54 -9.87 5.15
CA ASN A 379 7.47 -10.42 4.36
C ASN A 379 6.88 -11.67 5.04
N ALA A 380 5.56 -11.78 5.04
CA ALA A 380 4.83 -12.94 5.54
C ALA A 380 3.82 -13.43 4.50
N PRO A 381 3.50 -14.72 4.46
CA PRO A 381 2.36 -15.19 3.70
C PRO A 381 1.06 -14.63 4.29
N ALA A 382 0.00 -14.58 3.52
CA ALA A 382 -1.33 -14.36 4.07
C ALA A 382 -1.69 -15.48 5.06
N ASP A 383 -2.68 -15.25 5.93
CA ASP A 383 -3.11 -16.24 6.91
C ASP A 383 -3.86 -17.42 6.25
N TYR A 384 -3.21 -18.55 6.24
CA TYR A 384 -3.77 -19.84 5.78
C TYR A 384 -3.93 -20.83 6.93
N GLY A 385 -3.87 -20.37 8.19
CA GLY A 385 -4.01 -21.17 9.39
C GLY A 385 -2.69 -21.57 10.06
N GLN A 386 -1.61 -20.82 9.81
CA GLN A 386 -0.33 -20.98 10.49
C GLN A 386 -0.46 -20.70 12.00
N ASP A 387 0.38 -21.33 12.83
CA ASP A 387 0.47 -21.02 14.26
C ASP A 387 1.29 -19.73 14.49
N TRP A 388 0.62 -18.58 14.33
CA TRP A 388 1.25 -17.27 14.46
C TRP A 388 1.80 -16.99 15.86
N ASN A 389 1.26 -17.63 16.91
CA ASN A 389 1.79 -17.49 18.25
C ASN A 389 3.16 -18.16 18.41
N ALA A 390 3.32 -19.37 17.87
CA ALA A 390 4.61 -20.05 17.85
C ALA A 390 5.62 -19.33 16.94
N LEU A 391 5.17 -18.87 15.76
CA LEU A 391 6.01 -18.20 14.77
C LEU A 391 6.56 -16.84 15.26
N ARG A 392 5.84 -16.13 16.12
CA ARG A 392 6.29 -14.81 16.62
C ARG A 392 7.68 -14.83 17.24
N ALA A 393 7.92 -15.77 18.15
CA ALA A 393 9.22 -15.88 18.81
C ALA A 393 10.35 -16.23 17.83
N GLN A 394 10.06 -17.11 16.88
CA GLN A 394 11.00 -17.51 15.83
C GLN A 394 11.36 -16.35 14.92
N VAL A 395 10.36 -15.61 14.41
CA VAL A 395 10.57 -14.44 13.53
C VAL A 395 11.38 -13.37 14.27
N ARG A 396 11.03 -13.09 15.51
CA ARG A 396 11.78 -12.14 16.36
C ARG A 396 13.25 -12.53 16.47
N ALA A 397 13.53 -13.80 16.76
CA ALA A 397 14.90 -14.31 16.87
C ALA A 397 15.64 -14.20 15.52
N SER A 398 15.01 -14.57 14.41
CA SER A 398 15.59 -14.47 13.06
C SER A 398 15.93 -13.02 12.70
N VAL A 399 15.01 -12.07 12.98
CA VAL A 399 15.25 -10.64 12.71
C VAL A 399 16.40 -10.10 13.55
N LEU A 400 16.42 -10.39 14.85
CA LEU A 400 17.52 -9.95 15.73
C LEU A 400 18.86 -10.52 15.29
N ALA A 401 18.90 -11.79 14.88
CA ALA A 401 20.10 -12.44 14.37
C ALA A 401 20.57 -11.79 13.05
N LYS A 402 19.64 -11.47 12.12
CA LYS A 402 19.94 -10.74 10.87
C LYS A 402 20.52 -9.37 11.18
N VAL A 403 19.86 -8.59 12.00
CA VAL A 403 20.33 -7.24 12.40
C VAL A 403 21.73 -7.32 13.00
N LYS A 404 21.97 -8.29 13.90
CA LYS A 404 23.30 -8.49 14.51
C LYS A 404 24.37 -8.85 13.48
N ARG A 405 24.09 -9.76 12.52
CA ARG A 405 25.05 -10.13 11.46
C ARG A 405 25.39 -8.93 10.57
N VAL A 406 24.37 -8.16 10.17
CA VAL A 406 24.53 -7.06 9.20
C VAL A 406 25.10 -5.79 9.83
N LEU A 407 24.64 -5.41 11.02
CA LEU A 407 25.08 -4.18 11.69
C LEU A 407 26.24 -4.40 12.68
N GLY A 408 26.57 -5.66 13.00
CA GLY A 408 27.61 -5.98 13.98
C GLY A 408 27.23 -5.68 15.42
N VAL A 409 25.96 -5.35 15.70
CA VAL A 409 25.46 -4.95 17.01
C VAL A 409 24.24 -5.77 17.40
N ASP A 410 24.24 -6.32 18.61
CA ASP A 410 23.06 -6.93 19.21
C ASP A 410 22.12 -5.81 19.66
N VAL A 411 20.98 -5.65 18.98
CA VAL A 411 20.01 -4.59 19.28
C VAL A 411 19.08 -4.97 20.45
N ALA A 412 18.93 -6.26 20.75
CA ALA A 412 17.99 -6.76 21.76
C ALA A 412 18.09 -6.06 23.14
N PRO A 413 19.29 -5.80 23.70
CA PRO A 413 19.43 -5.11 24.97
C PRO A 413 18.98 -3.65 24.99
N PHE A 414 18.81 -3.05 23.80
CA PHE A 414 18.40 -1.65 23.66
C PHE A 414 16.90 -1.49 23.39
N ILE A 415 16.14 -2.58 23.21
CA ILE A 415 14.69 -2.53 22.99
C ILE A 415 14.02 -2.27 24.36
N GLU A 416 13.49 -1.07 24.55
CA GLU A 416 12.78 -0.67 25.78
C GLU A 416 11.30 -1.04 25.74
N VAL A 417 10.68 -0.89 24.56
CA VAL A 417 9.27 -1.21 24.35
C VAL A 417 9.11 -1.97 23.03
N GLU A 418 8.15 -2.88 23.01
CA GLU A 418 7.88 -3.72 21.82
C GLU A 418 6.39 -4.01 21.70
N ASP A 419 5.84 -3.86 20.48
CA ASP A 419 4.57 -4.44 20.06
C ASP A 419 4.77 -5.09 18.69
N TYR A 420 3.77 -5.77 18.17
CA TYR A 420 3.84 -6.46 16.88
C TYR A 420 2.50 -6.43 16.14
N LEU A 421 2.58 -6.62 14.84
CA LEU A 421 1.44 -6.80 13.95
C LEU A 421 1.71 -7.98 13.02
N ASP A 422 0.83 -8.96 13.04
CA ASP A 422 0.86 -10.16 12.22
C ASP A 422 -0.38 -10.27 11.32
N PRO A 423 -0.45 -11.20 10.38
CA PRO A 423 -1.58 -11.32 9.46
C PRO A 423 -2.95 -11.45 10.16
N PRO A 424 -3.15 -12.24 11.26
CA PRO A 424 -4.41 -12.24 12.00
C PRO A 424 -4.77 -10.89 12.60
N ARG A 425 -3.80 -10.15 13.17
CA ARG A 425 -4.04 -8.82 13.73
C ARG A 425 -4.35 -7.79 12.63
N ILE A 426 -3.69 -7.88 11.46
CA ILE A 426 -4.03 -7.06 10.30
C ILE A 426 -5.48 -7.31 9.89
N GLN A 427 -5.88 -8.59 9.77
CA GLN A 427 -7.25 -8.95 9.43
C GLN A 427 -8.26 -8.42 10.46
N SER A 428 -8.00 -8.58 11.75
CA SER A 428 -8.92 -8.13 12.80
C SER A 428 -9.10 -6.61 12.84
N ARG A 429 -8.00 -5.86 12.66
CA ARG A 429 -8.02 -4.38 12.70
C ARG A 429 -8.59 -3.75 11.44
N THR A 430 -8.42 -4.39 10.26
CA THR A 430 -8.70 -3.74 8.97
C THR A 430 -9.68 -4.49 8.09
N SER A 431 -10.16 -5.65 8.53
CA SER A 431 -11.00 -6.56 7.72
C SER A 431 -10.36 -6.99 6.40
N SER A 432 -9.02 -6.89 6.25
CA SER A 432 -8.31 -7.42 5.09
C SER A 432 -8.40 -8.94 5.08
N ASP A 433 -8.87 -9.53 4.00
CA ASP A 433 -9.00 -10.98 3.90
C ASP A 433 -7.65 -11.67 4.08
N ARG A 434 -7.56 -12.58 5.09
CA ARG A 434 -6.34 -13.30 5.47
C ARG A 434 -5.15 -12.39 5.85
N GLY A 435 -5.43 -11.16 6.25
CA GLY A 435 -4.38 -10.19 6.56
C GLY A 435 -3.55 -9.71 5.37
N ALA A 436 -3.96 -10.01 4.13
CA ALA A 436 -3.24 -9.57 2.94
C ALA A 436 -3.14 -8.05 2.85
N LEU A 437 -1.93 -7.53 2.51
CA LEU A 437 -1.71 -6.08 2.48
C LEU A 437 -2.37 -5.40 1.29
N TYR A 438 -2.40 -6.07 0.12
CA TYR A 438 -2.76 -5.49 -1.17
C TYR A 438 -3.94 -6.20 -1.86
N GLY A 439 -4.70 -7.02 -1.11
CA GLY A 439 -5.78 -7.84 -1.65
C GLY A 439 -5.25 -9.05 -2.43
N SER A 440 -5.57 -9.19 -3.73
CA SER A 440 -5.00 -10.23 -4.57
C SER A 440 -3.57 -9.90 -5.01
N SER A 441 -2.74 -10.94 -5.21
CA SER A 441 -1.38 -10.79 -5.76
C SER A 441 -1.41 -10.32 -7.22
N SER A 442 -0.27 -9.84 -7.71
CA SER A 442 -0.05 -9.54 -9.13
C SER A 442 0.90 -10.58 -9.77
N ASN A 443 0.89 -11.82 -9.28
CA ASN A 443 1.72 -12.93 -9.77
C ASN A 443 1.27 -13.49 -11.15
N SER A 444 0.39 -12.80 -11.84
CA SER A 444 -0.11 -13.19 -13.16
C SER A 444 -0.25 -11.96 -14.06
N ALA A 445 0.09 -12.11 -15.33
CA ALA A 445 -0.09 -11.05 -16.34
C ALA A 445 -1.55 -10.55 -16.45
N MET A 446 -2.52 -11.37 -16.06
CA MET A 446 -3.95 -11.02 -16.07
C MET A 446 -4.45 -10.47 -14.74
N ALA A 447 -3.61 -10.39 -13.70
CA ALA A 447 -4.03 -10.01 -12.35
C ALA A 447 -4.75 -8.67 -12.30
N ALA A 448 -4.26 -7.66 -13.03
CA ALA A 448 -4.88 -6.33 -13.09
C ALA A 448 -6.33 -6.37 -13.62
N PHE A 449 -6.60 -7.20 -14.62
CA PHE A 449 -7.94 -7.37 -15.23
C PHE A 449 -8.87 -8.23 -14.39
N LEU A 450 -8.33 -9.06 -13.51
CA LEU A 450 -9.10 -9.95 -12.65
C LEU A 450 -9.45 -9.34 -11.29
N ARG A 451 -8.88 -8.19 -10.94
CA ARG A 451 -9.28 -7.46 -9.73
C ARG A 451 -10.75 -7.10 -9.77
N HIS A 452 -11.38 -6.99 -8.60
CA HIS A 452 -12.78 -6.61 -8.52
C HIS A 452 -13.03 -5.22 -9.11
N PRO A 453 -14.06 -5.03 -9.96
CA PRO A 453 -14.42 -3.72 -10.49
C PRO A 453 -14.87 -2.78 -9.37
N ASN A 454 -14.78 -1.46 -9.62
CA ASN A 454 -15.27 -0.46 -8.67
C ASN A 454 -16.80 -0.35 -8.61
N ARG A 455 -17.53 -0.98 -9.55
CA ARG A 455 -18.98 -1.16 -9.48
C ARG A 455 -19.29 -2.49 -8.80
N GLY A 456 -20.13 -2.43 -7.77
CA GLY A 456 -20.63 -3.61 -7.05
C GLY A 456 -21.75 -4.35 -7.81
N PRO A 457 -22.32 -5.40 -7.20
CA PRO A 457 -23.40 -6.20 -7.81
C PRO A 457 -24.74 -5.50 -7.85
N LEU A 458 -24.92 -4.42 -7.09
CA LEU A 458 -26.14 -3.62 -7.04
C LEU A 458 -25.95 -2.29 -7.79
N LYS A 459 -26.98 -1.73 -8.38
CA LYS A 459 -26.92 -0.55 -9.28
C LYS A 459 -26.24 0.67 -8.68
N ASN A 460 -26.37 0.92 -7.39
CA ASN A 460 -25.84 2.07 -6.67
C ASN A 460 -24.85 1.68 -5.57
N LEU A 461 -24.28 0.47 -5.65
CA LEU A 461 -23.20 0.00 -4.80
C LEU A 461 -21.87 0.10 -5.54
N TYR A 462 -20.90 0.71 -4.88
CA TYR A 462 -19.54 0.86 -5.37
C TYR A 462 -18.55 0.27 -4.38
N VAL A 463 -17.36 -0.10 -4.87
CA VAL A 463 -16.29 -0.69 -4.05
C VAL A 463 -14.99 0.03 -4.36
N CYS A 464 -14.26 0.45 -3.32
CA CYS A 464 -12.93 1.05 -3.45
C CYS A 464 -11.94 0.45 -2.45
N GLY A 465 -10.66 0.73 -2.65
CA GLY A 465 -9.59 0.27 -1.75
C GLY A 465 -8.70 -0.81 -2.35
N GLY A 466 -7.79 -1.33 -1.53
CA GLY A 466 -6.66 -2.15 -1.99
C GLY A 466 -7.01 -3.49 -2.61
N SER A 467 -8.21 -4.05 -2.36
CA SER A 467 -8.69 -5.30 -2.96
C SER A 467 -9.53 -5.09 -4.22
N ALA A 468 -9.92 -3.83 -4.53
CA ALA A 468 -10.59 -3.43 -5.75
C ALA A 468 -9.59 -2.83 -6.75
N HIS A 469 -10.03 -2.59 -8.00
CA HIS A 469 -9.23 -1.92 -9.02
C HIS A 469 -8.88 -0.47 -8.57
N PRO A 470 -7.66 0.06 -8.83
CA PRO A 470 -6.53 -0.57 -9.51
C PRO A 470 -5.67 -1.47 -8.61
N GLY A 471 -5.82 -1.45 -7.29
CA GLY A 471 -5.08 -2.29 -6.36
C GLY A 471 -4.72 -1.64 -5.04
N GLY A 472 -3.77 -2.26 -4.31
CA GLY A 472 -3.32 -1.82 -3.00
C GLY A 472 -2.11 -0.90 -3.02
N GLY A 473 -1.89 -0.20 -1.91
CA GLY A 473 -0.92 0.88 -1.74
C GLY A 473 -1.60 2.25 -1.70
N ILE A 474 -0.98 3.23 -1.04
CA ILE A 474 -1.59 4.57 -0.86
C ILE A 474 -2.01 5.18 -2.21
N PRO A 475 -1.14 5.26 -3.23
CA PRO A 475 -1.52 5.86 -4.50
C PRO A 475 -2.71 5.16 -5.17
N LEU A 476 -2.68 3.82 -5.22
CA LEU A 476 -3.72 3.05 -5.89
C LEU A 476 -5.05 3.11 -5.13
N CYS A 477 -5.01 3.21 -3.80
CA CYS A 477 -6.21 3.43 -2.98
C CYS A 477 -6.84 4.81 -3.26
N LEU A 478 -6.03 5.88 -3.37
CA LEU A 478 -6.52 7.21 -3.74
C LEU A 478 -7.15 7.21 -5.14
N LEU A 479 -6.51 6.54 -6.10
CA LEU A 479 -7.05 6.36 -7.46
C LEU A 479 -8.33 5.51 -7.46
N SER A 480 -8.41 4.48 -6.62
CA SER A 480 -9.66 3.69 -6.46
C SER A 480 -10.82 4.56 -5.97
N GLY A 481 -10.56 5.47 -5.03
CA GLY A 481 -11.52 6.48 -4.58
C GLY A 481 -11.91 7.47 -5.69
N LYS A 482 -10.95 7.88 -6.54
CA LYS A 482 -11.16 8.73 -7.70
C LYS A 482 -12.09 8.06 -8.73
N ILE A 483 -11.80 6.80 -9.08
CA ILE A 483 -12.61 6.03 -10.03
C ILE A 483 -14.06 5.89 -9.53
N VAL A 484 -14.25 5.64 -8.22
CA VAL A 484 -15.60 5.61 -7.63
C VAL A 484 -16.25 6.99 -7.70
N GLY A 485 -15.53 8.04 -7.32
CA GLY A 485 -16.03 9.42 -7.41
C GLY A 485 -16.47 9.80 -8.82
N GLU A 486 -15.75 9.37 -9.85
CA GLU A 486 -16.11 9.60 -11.26
C GLU A 486 -17.33 8.74 -11.71
N ALA A 487 -17.41 7.49 -11.23
CA ALA A 487 -18.44 6.54 -11.62
C ALA A 487 -19.84 6.83 -11.02
N VAL A 488 -19.89 7.49 -9.86
CA VAL A 488 -21.14 7.93 -9.21
C VAL A 488 -21.69 9.15 -9.96
N PRO A 489 -22.98 9.18 -10.34
CA PRO A 489 -23.59 10.35 -10.96
C PRO A 489 -23.53 11.61 -10.08
N GLN A 490 -23.90 12.76 -10.62
CA GLN A 490 -24.15 13.97 -9.83
C GLN A 490 -25.37 13.75 -8.92
N ALA A 491 -25.41 14.37 -7.73
CA ALA A 491 -26.49 14.21 -6.74
C ALA A 491 -27.83 14.77 -7.22
#